data_a2c24cbce831d9b57feb6a80e65c0708
#
_entry.id   a2c24cbce831d9b57feb6a80e65c0708
#
_cell.length_a   1.000
_cell.length_b   1.000
_cell.length_c   1.000
_cell.angle_alpha   90.00
_cell.angle_beta   90.00
_cell.angle_gamma   90.00
#
_symmetry.space_group_name_H-M   'P 1'
#
loop_
_entity.id
_entity.type
_entity.pdbx_description
1 polymer ?
#
loop_
_entity_poly.entity_id
_entity_poly.type
_entity_poly.pdbx_seq_one_letter_code
_entity_poly.pdbx_strand_id
1 'polypeptide(L)'
;AALYLQANEQALAAFRTLCAGIDCDFSEEDNYIYSTDNREKLEQEMQALESIGAKAEFAENLPLPFPTVGAVKFPHQAQFHPLKFLSAIADELTIYENTPVRRLEKGAAVTDRGVIRADAFVVATHFPFLNKHGSYFLKLYQQRSYVLALENAPALRGMYLDERENGLSFREYDGRLILGGGGHRTGHE
;
A
#
# COMPACT_ATOMS: atom_id res chain seq x y z
N ALA A 1 -6.32 -16.27 -7.99
CA ALA A 1 -6.90 -15.66 -6.78
C ALA A 1 -6.33 -16.33 -5.52
N ALA A 2 -6.49 -17.68 -5.28
CA ALA A 2 -6.05 -18.34 -4.04
C ALA A 2 -4.54 -18.18 -3.72
N LEU A 3 -3.65 -18.30 -4.72
CA LEU A 3 -2.22 -18.07 -4.53
C LEU A 3 -1.91 -16.62 -4.11
N TYR A 4 -2.64 -15.65 -4.65
CA TYR A 4 -2.52 -14.24 -4.27
C TYR A 4 -2.96 -14.01 -2.83
N LEU A 5 -4.10 -14.59 -2.41
CA LEU A 5 -4.56 -14.57 -1.02
C LEU A 5 -3.48 -15.13 -0.08
N GLN A 6 -2.98 -16.34 -0.37
CA GLN A 6 -1.94 -16.98 0.43
C GLN A 6 -0.68 -16.11 0.55
N ALA A 7 -0.23 -15.49 -0.55
CA ALA A 7 0.94 -14.62 -0.54
C ALA A 7 0.73 -13.37 0.34
N ASN A 8 -0.48 -12.78 0.32
CA ASN A 8 -0.80 -11.64 1.17
C ASN A 8 -0.89 -12.02 2.66
N GLU A 9 -1.49 -13.16 2.99
CA GLU A 9 -1.53 -13.67 4.37
C GLU A 9 -0.12 -13.94 4.91
N GLN A 10 0.76 -14.54 4.10
CA GLN A 10 2.16 -14.76 4.46
C GLN A 10 2.92 -13.43 4.65
N ALA A 11 2.68 -12.45 3.77
CA ALA A 11 3.29 -11.12 3.89
C ALA A 11 2.83 -10.42 5.17
N LEU A 12 1.55 -10.47 5.50
CA LEU A 12 1.02 -9.89 6.74
C LEU A 12 1.63 -10.54 7.98
N ALA A 13 1.76 -11.87 8.00
CA ALA A 13 2.43 -12.60 9.08
C ALA A 13 3.91 -12.21 9.20
N ALA A 14 4.61 -12.05 8.07
CA ALA A 14 5.99 -11.57 8.05
C ALA A 14 6.13 -10.16 8.61
N PHE A 15 5.25 -9.23 8.24
CA PHE A 15 5.25 -7.87 8.79
C PHE A 15 4.98 -7.85 10.30
N ARG A 16 4.06 -8.67 10.81
CA ARG A 16 3.85 -8.81 12.27
C ARG A 16 5.16 -9.19 12.98
N THR A 17 5.90 -10.15 12.41
CA THR A 17 7.18 -10.60 12.98
C THR A 17 8.24 -9.51 12.87
N LEU A 18 8.38 -8.86 11.73
CA LEU A 18 9.37 -7.81 11.51
C LEU A 18 9.12 -6.58 12.40
N CYS A 19 7.86 -6.18 12.55
CA CYS A 19 7.48 -5.01 13.35
C CYS A 19 7.52 -5.27 14.86
N ALA A 20 7.54 -6.52 15.32
CA ALA A 20 7.51 -6.86 16.76
C ALA A 20 8.66 -6.26 17.58
N GLY A 21 9.82 -6.02 16.93
CA GLY A 21 11.00 -5.40 17.57
C GLY A 21 11.22 -3.94 17.21
N ILE A 22 10.32 -3.32 16.45
CA ILE A 22 10.47 -1.96 15.91
C ILE A 22 9.31 -1.09 16.40
N ASP A 23 9.62 0.06 16.99
CA ASP A 23 8.61 1.09 17.32
C ASP A 23 8.17 1.81 16.03
N CYS A 24 7.25 1.18 15.30
CA CYS A 24 6.71 1.69 14.04
C CYS A 24 5.19 1.83 14.05
N ASP A 25 4.59 1.98 15.22
CA ASP A 25 3.14 2.13 15.42
C ASP A 25 2.33 1.01 14.72
N PHE A 26 2.84 -0.21 14.76
CA PHE A 26 2.12 -1.35 14.20
C PHE A 26 0.87 -1.63 15.02
N SER A 27 -0.29 -1.64 14.37
CA SER A 27 -1.56 -2.03 14.98
C SER A 27 -2.37 -2.96 14.09
N GLU A 28 -3.07 -3.91 14.69
CA GLU A 28 -4.06 -4.71 13.97
C GLU A 28 -5.36 -3.93 13.84
N GLU A 29 -5.87 -3.87 12.62
CA GLU A 29 -7.10 -3.17 12.27
C GLU A 29 -7.90 -3.98 11.25
N ASP A 30 -9.21 -3.88 11.32
CA ASP A 30 -10.07 -4.41 10.26
C ASP A 30 -10.04 -3.48 9.04
N ASN A 31 -10.04 -4.07 7.83
CA ASN A 31 -10.13 -3.31 6.60
C ASN A 31 -11.48 -3.49 5.93
N TYR A 32 -12.07 -2.41 5.46
CA TYR A 32 -13.40 -2.37 4.85
C TYR A 32 -13.30 -1.82 3.41
N ILE A 33 -13.67 -2.63 2.43
CA ILE A 33 -13.88 -2.15 1.05
C ILE A 33 -15.36 -1.79 0.93
N TYR A 34 -15.66 -0.48 1.01
CA TYR A 34 -17.05 0.00 1.01
C TYR A 34 -17.52 0.44 -0.38
N SER A 35 -18.83 0.45 -0.58
CA SER A 35 -19.46 1.10 -1.72
C SER A 35 -20.61 2.02 -1.27
N THR A 36 -20.81 3.10 -1.99
CA THR A 36 -21.92 4.04 -1.76
C THR A 36 -23.15 3.74 -2.59
N ASP A 37 -23.03 2.93 -3.67
CA ASP A 37 -24.07 2.77 -4.66
C ASP A 37 -24.14 1.36 -5.30
N ASN A 38 -23.12 0.53 -5.19
CA ASN A 38 -23.03 -0.75 -5.89
C ASN A 38 -22.96 -1.96 -4.92
N ARG A 39 -24.09 -2.30 -4.30
CA ARG A 39 -24.20 -3.45 -3.40
C ARG A 39 -23.92 -4.77 -4.13
N GLU A 40 -24.41 -4.90 -5.36
CA GLU A 40 -24.26 -6.13 -6.15
C GLU A 40 -22.78 -6.50 -6.37
N LYS A 41 -21.93 -5.50 -6.62
CA LYS A 41 -20.49 -5.71 -6.77
C LYS A 41 -19.85 -6.25 -5.48
N LEU A 42 -20.26 -5.74 -4.32
CA LEU A 42 -19.79 -6.24 -3.03
C LEU A 42 -20.23 -7.69 -2.78
N GLU A 43 -21.47 -8.03 -3.13
CA GLU A 43 -21.99 -9.39 -3.00
C GLU A 43 -21.29 -10.38 -3.95
N GLN A 44 -20.98 -9.96 -5.18
CA GLN A 44 -20.19 -10.75 -6.12
C GLN A 44 -18.75 -10.98 -5.60
N GLU A 45 -18.13 -9.96 -5.01
CA GLU A 45 -16.81 -10.08 -4.40
C GLU A 45 -16.84 -11.04 -3.21
N MET A 46 -17.87 -10.96 -2.35
CA MET A 46 -18.06 -11.91 -1.25
C MET A 46 -18.14 -13.36 -1.72
N GLN A 47 -18.92 -13.63 -2.78
CA GLN A 47 -19.01 -14.96 -3.36
C GLN A 47 -17.67 -15.45 -3.93
N ALA A 48 -16.93 -14.56 -4.59
CA ALA A 48 -15.60 -14.87 -5.11
C ALA A 48 -14.61 -15.19 -3.99
N LEU A 49 -14.61 -14.42 -2.90
CA LEU A 49 -13.77 -14.63 -1.72
C LEU A 49 -14.11 -15.95 -1.01
N GLU A 50 -15.40 -16.26 -0.83
CA GLU A 50 -15.85 -17.52 -0.26
C GLU A 50 -15.39 -18.72 -1.09
N SER A 51 -15.43 -18.62 -2.42
CA SER A 51 -15.00 -19.69 -3.34
C SER A 51 -13.52 -20.07 -3.20
N ILE A 52 -12.69 -19.17 -2.69
CA ILE A 52 -11.25 -19.40 -2.45
C ILE A 52 -10.91 -19.57 -0.98
N GLY A 53 -11.90 -19.61 -0.10
CA GLY A 53 -11.72 -19.78 1.35
C GLY A 53 -11.16 -18.57 2.08
N ALA A 54 -11.31 -17.35 1.53
CA ALA A 54 -10.87 -16.12 2.19
C ALA A 54 -11.76 -15.82 3.40
N LYS A 55 -11.15 -15.31 4.46
CA LYS A 55 -11.87 -14.84 5.66
C LYS A 55 -12.34 -13.41 5.40
N ALA A 56 -13.58 -13.27 4.98
CA ALA A 56 -14.22 -11.98 4.77
C ALA A 56 -15.65 -12.00 5.33
N GLU A 57 -16.17 -10.84 5.69
CA GLU A 57 -17.50 -10.65 6.25
C GLU A 57 -18.20 -9.52 5.49
N PHE A 58 -19.52 -9.62 5.31
CA PHE A 58 -20.30 -8.49 4.79
C PHE A 58 -20.68 -7.58 5.96
N ALA A 59 -20.32 -6.30 5.87
CA ALA A 59 -20.60 -5.29 6.90
C ALA A 59 -21.63 -4.27 6.40
N GLU A 60 -22.58 -3.94 7.28
CA GLU A 60 -23.57 -2.88 7.06
C GLU A 60 -23.39 -1.79 8.15
N ASN A 61 -24.01 -0.65 7.95
CA ASN A 61 -24.03 0.45 8.92
C ASN A 61 -22.62 0.92 9.35
N LEU A 62 -21.78 1.22 8.37
CA LEU A 62 -20.43 1.70 8.64
C LEU A 62 -20.44 3.07 9.33
N PRO A 63 -19.47 3.37 10.22
CA PRO A 63 -19.39 4.65 10.92
C PRO A 63 -18.81 5.78 10.03
N LEU A 64 -19.12 5.75 8.73
CA LEU A 64 -18.70 6.78 7.79
C LEU A 64 -19.68 7.96 7.80
N PRO A 65 -19.23 9.20 7.54
CA PRO A 65 -20.07 10.40 7.60
C PRO A 65 -21.02 10.55 6.40
N PHE A 66 -21.20 9.51 5.61
CA PHE A 66 -22.07 9.44 4.44
C PHE A 66 -22.68 8.04 4.32
N PRO A 67 -23.81 7.89 3.62
CA PRO A 67 -24.45 6.59 3.44
C PRO A 67 -23.61 5.67 2.58
N THR A 68 -23.63 4.38 2.93
CA THR A 68 -23.03 3.29 2.16
C THR A 68 -24.05 2.18 1.97
N VAL A 69 -23.90 1.40 0.91
CA VAL A 69 -24.74 0.21 0.67
C VAL A 69 -24.15 -1.05 1.33
N GLY A 70 -22.98 -0.93 1.95
CA GLY A 70 -22.28 -2.00 2.67
C GLY A 70 -20.76 -1.96 2.41
N ALA A 71 -20.08 -2.95 2.95
CA ALA A 71 -18.67 -3.20 2.71
C ALA A 71 -18.33 -4.69 2.79
N VAL A 72 -17.25 -5.08 2.13
CA VAL A 72 -16.52 -6.32 2.39
C VAL A 72 -15.49 -6.02 3.47
N LYS A 73 -15.63 -6.67 4.61
CA LYS A 73 -14.73 -6.56 5.75
C LYS A 73 -13.69 -7.67 5.73
N PHE A 74 -12.43 -7.31 5.81
CA PHE A 74 -11.31 -8.22 6.02
C PHE A 74 -10.80 -8.05 7.45
N PRO A 75 -11.07 -9.00 8.36
CA PRO A 75 -10.62 -8.91 9.73
C PRO A 75 -9.11 -9.11 9.84
N HIS A 76 -8.53 -8.64 10.96
CA HIS A 76 -7.13 -8.86 11.32
C HIS A 76 -6.10 -8.41 10.27
N GLN A 77 -6.39 -7.34 9.57
CA GLN A 77 -5.40 -6.63 8.78
C GLN A 77 -4.50 -5.79 9.68
N ALA A 78 -3.62 -4.99 9.13
CA ALA A 78 -2.73 -4.16 9.93
C ALA A 78 -2.38 -2.84 9.26
N GLN A 79 -2.00 -1.88 10.08
CA GLN A 79 -1.36 -0.64 9.66
C GLN A 79 -0.07 -0.42 10.45
N PHE A 80 0.85 0.36 9.91
CA PHE A 80 2.08 0.78 10.58
C PHE A 80 2.60 2.08 9.97
N HIS A 81 3.57 2.69 10.63
CA HIS A 81 4.25 3.88 10.11
C HIS A 81 5.47 3.49 9.26
N PRO A 82 5.38 3.58 7.92
CA PRO A 82 6.42 3.05 7.05
C PRO A 82 7.77 3.74 7.20
N LEU A 83 7.80 5.05 7.50
CA LEU A 83 9.06 5.77 7.69
C LEU A 83 9.77 5.40 8.99
N LYS A 84 9.04 5.16 10.09
CA LYS A 84 9.62 4.64 11.32
C LYS A 84 10.21 3.25 11.10
N PHE A 85 9.45 2.37 10.42
CA PHE A 85 9.92 1.04 10.06
C PHE A 85 11.19 1.09 9.20
N LEU A 86 11.18 1.88 8.12
CA LEU A 86 12.33 2.03 7.23
C LEU A 86 13.55 2.62 7.93
N SER A 87 13.36 3.61 8.81
CA SER A 87 14.45 4.18 9.59
C SER A 87 15.13 3.12 10.46
N ALA A 88 14.34 2.31 11.15
CA ALA A 88 14.88 1.27 12.04
C ALA A 88 15.68 0.20 11.28
N ILE A 89 15.19 -0.26 10.12
CA ILE A 89 15.92 -1.27 9.33
C ILE A 89 17.11 -0.66 8.58
N ALA A 90 17.10 0.65 8.31
CA ALA A 90 18.17 1.33 7.60
C ALA A 90 19.47 1.42 8.43
N ASP A 91 19.35 1.44 9.75
CA ASP A 91 20.51 1.52 10.66
C ASP A 91 21.47 0.32 10.53
N GLU A 92 20.97 -0.81 10.05
CA GLU A 92 21.75 -2.04 9.82
C GLU A 92 22.35 -2.12 8.39
N LEU A 93 22.03 -1.16 7.52
CA LEU A 93 22.41 -1.19 6.11
C LEU A 93 23.50 -0.17 5.77
N THR A 94 24.37 -0.53 4.83
CA THR A 94 25.30 0.42 4.22
C THR A 94 24.60 1.21 3.14
N ILE A 95 24.23 2.47 3.41
CA ILE A 95 23.50 3.35 2.50
C ILE A 95 24.41 4.46 1.98
N TYR A 96 24.42 4.64 0.67
CA TYR A 96 25.14 5.72 -0.01
C TYR A 96 24.15 6.75 -0.54
N GLU A 97 23.90 7.77 0.22
CA GLU A 97 23.07 8.91 -0.21
C GLU A 97 23.78 9.79 -1.25
N ASN A 98 23.01 10.57 -2.00
CA ASN A 98 23.53 11.47 -3.03
C ASN A 98 24.47 10.78 -4.02
N THR A 99 24.18 9.52 -4.31
CA THR A 99 25.02 8.66 -5.17
C THR A 99 24.13 8.01 -6.26
N PRO A 100 23.65 8.80 -7.22
CA PRO A 100 22.73 8.27 -8.26
C PRO A 100 23.45 7.27 -9.16
N VAL A 101 22.81 6.10 -9.34
CA VAL A 101 23.25 5.11 -10.31
C VAL A 101 22.82 5.56 -11.71
N ARG A 102 23.78 5.71 -12.63
CA ARG A 102 23.53 6.19 -13.99
C ARG A 102 23.31 5.05 -14.98
N ARG A 103 23.99 3.94 -14.79
CA ARG A 103 23.82 2.74 -15.63
C ARG A 103 24.23 1.48 -14.85
N LEU A 104 23.65 0.37 -15.26
CA LEU A 104 24.09 -0.96 -14.86
C LEU A 104 24.86 -1.62 -16.00
N GLU A 105 25.96 -2.24 -15.64
CA GLU A 105 26.80 -3.09 -16.50
C GLU A 105 26.85 -4.48 -15.89
N LYS A 106 27.46 -5.44 -16.59
CA LYS A 106 27.60 -6.79 -16.04
C LYS A 106 28.45 -6.76 -14.76
N GLY A 107 27.83 -7.06 -13.64
CA GLY A 107 28.48 -7.08 -12.31
C GLY A 107 28.90 -5.71 -11.78
N ALA A 108 28.38 -4.60 -12.34
CA ALA A 108 28.75 -3.24 -11.91
C ALA A 108 27.61 -2.23 -12.03
N ALA A 109 27.50 -1.36 -11.02
CA ALA A 109 26.68 -0.16 -11.05
C ALA A 109 27.61 1.06 -11.16
N VAL A 110 27.43 1.87 -12.19
CA VAL A 110 28.18 3.11 -12.42
C VAL A 110 27.42 4.28 -11.84
N THR A 111 28.09 5.01 -10.95
CA THR A 111 27.55 6.18 -10.25
C THR A 111 28.38 7.43 -10.61
N ASP A 112 27.92 8.61 -10.19
CA ASP A 112 28.68 9.86 -10.33
C ASP A 112 29.93 9.88 -9.42
N ARG A 113 30.04 8.97 -8.45
CA ARG A 113 31.13 8.91 -7.46
C ARG A 113 32.06 7.72 -7.64
N GLY A 114 31.76 6.82 -8.56
CA GLY A 114 32.57 5.63 -8.79
C GLY A 114 31.75 4.44 -9.28
N VAL A 115 32.37 3.27 -9.21
CA VAL A 115 31.79 2.01 -9.67
C VAL A 115 31.61 1.07 -8.50
N ILE A 116 30.40 0.59 -8.30
CA ILE A 116 30.06 -0.43 -7.28
C ILE A 116 29.98 -1.78 -7.99
N ARG A 117 30.71 -2.77 -7.46
CA ARG A 117 30.67 -4.15 -7.96
C ARG A 117 29.86 -5.02 -7.03
N ALA A 118 28.98 -5.86 -7.59
CA ALA A 118 28.18 -6.81 -6.84
C ALA A 118 27.80 -8.02 -7.72
N ASP A 119 27.47 -9.12 -7.07
CA ASP A 119 27.00 -10.35 -7.76
C ASP A 119 25.58 -10.19 -8.29
N ALA A 120 24.75 -9.37 -7.60
CA ALA A 120 23.38 -9.09 -8.00
C ALA A 120 23.00 -7.61 -7.72
N PHE A 121 22.08 -7.09 -8.51
CA PHE A 121 21.49 -5.77 -8.35
C PHE A 121 19.97 -5.85 -8.32
N VAL A 122 19.35 -5.17 -7.34
CA VAL A 122 17.90 -4.99 -7.28
C VAL A 122 17.58 -3.54 -7.62
N VAL A 123 16.79 -3.32 -8.67
CA VAL A 123 16.32 -2.00 -9.06
C VAL A 123 14.98 -1.74 -8.37
N ALA A 124 15.02 -1.02 -7.25
CA ALA A 124 13.86 -0.71 -6.41
C ALA A 124 13.50 0.79 -6.47
N THR A 125 13.59 1.40 -7.64
CA THR A 125 13.46 2.85 -7.85
C THR A 125 12.02 3.30 -8.10
N HIS A 126 11.02 2.46 -7.84
CA HIS A 126 9.60 2.68 -8.10
C HIS A 126 9.30 2.88 -9.60
N PHE A 127 9.92 3.85 -10.26
CA PHE A 127 9.90 3.99 -11.72
C PHE A 127 11.29 3.64 -12.27
N PRO A 128 11.41 2.61 -13.13
CA PRO A 128 12.71 2.15 -13.59
C PRO A 128 13.40 3.20 -14.48
N PHE A 129 14.67 3.47 -14.20
CA PHE A 129 15.52 4.33 -15.04
C PHE A 129 16.18 3.58 -16.20
N LEU A 130 16.16 2.25 -16.17
CA LEU A 130 16.69 1.36 -17.19
C LEU A 130 15.59 1.08 -18.23
N ASN A 131 15.63 1.78 -19.36
CA ASN A 131 14.60 1.65 -20.40
C ASN A 131 15.04 0.78 -21.62
N LYS A 132 16.29 0.37 -21.69
CA LYS A 132 16.84 -0.38 -22.85
C LYS A 132 16.17 -1.73 -23.10
N HIS A 133 15.71 -2.40 -22.04
CA HIS A 133 15.08 -3.70 -22.13
C HIS A 133 13.68 -3.62 -21.50
N GLY A 134 12.63 -3.66 -22.33
CA GLY A 134 11.26 -3.73 -21.86
C GLY A 134 10.40 -2.48 -22.10
N SER A 135 11.00 -1.36 -22.53
CA SER A 135 10.26 -0.12 -22.86
C SER A 135 9.29 0.31 -21.74
N TYR A 136 9.75 0.32 -20.51
CA TYR A 136 8.91 0.59 -19.32
C TYR A 136 8.22 1.95 -19.38
N PHE A 137 8.85 2.96 -19.96
CA PHE A 137 8.25 4.29 -20.16
C PHE A 137 6.98 4.29 -21.02
N LEU A 138 6.77 3.24 -21.84
CA LEU A 138 5.54 3.05 -22.63
C LEU A 138 4.48 2.26 -21.87
N LYS A 139 4.86 1.50 -20.84
CA LYS A 139 3.99 0.56 -20.12
C LYS A 139 3.57 1.08 -18.75
N LEU A 140 4.33 2.00 -18.18
CA LEU A 140 4.12 2.54 -16.86
C LEU A 140 3.80 4.03 -16.95
N TYR A 141 2.92 4.48 -16.10
CA TYR A 141 2.63 5.89 -15.87
C TYR A 141 2.59 6.16 -14.37
N GLN A 142 2.84 7.38 -14.00
CA GLN A 142 2.73 7.81 -12.61
C GLN A 142 1.31 8.26 -12.32
N GLN A 143 0.81 7.85 -11.17
CA GLN A 143 -0.47 8.28 -10.63
C GLN A 143 -0.21 9.16 -9.40
N ARG A 144 -0.92 10.26 -9.30
CA ARG A 144 -0.92 11.14 -8.14
C ARG A 144 -2.16 10.89 -7.32
N SER A 145 -2.02 10.82 -6.02
CA SER A 145 -3.12 10.86 -5.06
C SER A 145 -2.83 11.92 -4.01
N TYR A 146 -3.87 12.37 -3.34
CA TYR A 146 -3.78 13.39 -2.29
C TYR A 146 -4.08 12.77 -0.95
N VAL A 147 -3.44 13.28 0.09
CA VAL A 147 -3.66 12.87 1.47
C VAL A 147 -3.85 14.11 2.33
N LEU A 148 -4.91 14.11 3.13
CA LEU A 148 -5.20 15.12 4.14
C LEU A 148 -5.16 14.48 5.52
N ALA A 149 -4.60 15.18 6.50
CA ALA A 149 -4.71 14.83 7.91
C ALA A 149 -5.70 15.81 8.57
N LEU A 150 -6.82 15.29 9.07
CA LEU A 150 -7.91 16.07 9.63
C LEU A 150 -7.87 15.98 11.15
N GLU A 151 -7.78 17.12 11.81
CA GLU A 151 -7.91 17.25 13.26
C GLU A 151 -9.39 17.41 13.66
N ASN A 152 -9.71 17.01 14.88
CA ASN A 152 -11.06 17.06 15.44
C ASN A 152 -12.13 16.30 14.61
N ALA A 153 -11.69 15.33 13.82
CA ALA A 153 -12.59 14.40 13.13
C ALA A 153 -13.12 13.34 14.11
N PRO A 154 -14.31 12.78 13.86
CA PRO A 154 -14.79 11.64 14.64
C PRO A 154 -13.79 10.47 14.59
N ALA A 155 -13.62 9.79 15.72
CA ALA A 155 -12.80 8.57 15.77
C ALA A 155 -13.38 7.50 14.84
N LEU A 156 -12.54 6.95 13.99
CA LEU A 156 -12.91 5.96 12.99
C LEU A 156 -12.04 4.71 13.17
N ARG A 157 -12.56 3.68 13.84
CA ARG A 157 -11.83 2.43 14.00
C ARG A 157 -11.83 1.64 12.70
N GLY A 158 -10.65 1.13 12.32
CA GLY A 158 -10.44 0.38 11.09
C GLY A 158 -9.96 1.24 9.92
N MET A 159 -9.72 0.57 8.82
CA MET A 159 -9.27 1.16 7.57
C MET A 159 -10.38 1.02 6.52
N TYR A 160 -10.69 2.08 5.81
CA TYR A 160 -11.79 2.12 4.84
C TYR A 160 -11.27 2.52 3.47
N LEU A 161 -11.68 1.79 2.44
CA LEU A 161 -11.31 2.04 1.05
C LEU A 161 -12.56 1.95 0.18
N ASP A 162 -12.81 2.94 -0.64
CA ASP A 162 -13.86 2.90 -1.65
C ASP A 162 -13.52 1.82 -2.70
N GLU A 163 -14.52 1.08 -3.14
CA GLU A 163 -14.36 0.06 -4.19
C GLU A 163 -14.08 0.65 -5.57
N ARG A 164 -14.27 1.95 -5.74
CA ARG A 164 -13.98 2.69 -6.98
C ARG A 164 -12.52 3.12 -7.02
N GLU A 165 -11.92 3.07 -8.20
CA GLU A 165 -10.49 3.37 -8.41
C GLU A 165 -10.08 4.77 -7.90
N ASN A 166 -10.95 5.77 -8.04
CA ASN A 166 -10.70 7.16 -7.61
C ASN A 166 -11.46 7.52 -6.32
N GLY A 167 -11.91 6.53 -5.57
CA GLY A 167 -12.64 6.73 -4.34
C GLY A 167 -11.79 7.20 -3.18
N LEU A 168 -12.45 7.43 -2.05
CA LEU A 168 -11.80 7.92 -0.84
C LEU A 168 -11.38 6.76 0.07
N SER A 169 -10.25 6.93 0.73
CA SER A 169 -9.78 6.04 1.79
C SER A 169 -9.69 6.78 3.12
N PHE A 170 -9.96 6.07 4.20
CA PHE A 170 -9.93 6.62 5.55
C PHE A 170 -9.18 5.67 6.49
N ARG A 171 -8.37 6.23 7.36
CA ARG A 171 -7.81 5.54 8.53
C ARG A 171 -7.49 6.53 9.63
N GLU A 172 -7.46 6.09 10.85
CA GLU A 172 -6.99 6.91 11.96
C GLU A 172 -5.50 6.68 12.22
N TYR A 173 -4.80 7.77 12.51
CA TYR A 173 -3.42 7.72 12.97
C TYR A 173 -3.14 8.93 13.88
N ASP A 174 -2.61 8.69 15.07
CA ASP A 174 -2.21 9.71 16.03
C ASP A 174 -3.32 10.75 16.33
N GLY A 175 -4.55 10.25 16.54
CA GLY A 175 -5.73 11.09 16.82
C GLY A 175 -6.22 11.95 15.66
N ARG A 176 -5.70 11.71 14.45
CA ARG A 176 -6.11 12.39 13.21
C ARG A 176 -6.75 11.40 12.25
N LEU A 177 -7.75 11.85 11.54
CA LEU A 177 -8.29 11.10 10.41
C LEU A 177 -7.46 11.38 9.17
N ILE A 178 -6.83 10.35 8.64
CA ILE A 178 -6.09 10.41 7.39
C ILE A 178 -7.06 10.08 6.26
N LEU A 179 -7.30 11.06 5.39
CA LEU A 179 -8.15 10.96 4.21
C LEU A 179 -7.28 10.92 2.96
N GLY A 180 -7.35 9.84 2.20
CA GLY A 180 -6.69 9.69 0.91
C GLY A 180 -7.69 9.67 -0.24
N GLY A 181 -7.28 10.10 -1.43
CA GLY A 181 -8.12 10.03 -2.62
C GLY A 181 -7.77 11.04 -3.71
N GLY A 182 -8.70 11.27 -4.63
CA GLY A 182 -8.53 12.19 -5.75
C GLY A 182 -7.42 11.78 -6.72
N GLY A 183 -7.18 10.47 -6.83
CA GLY A 183 -6.14 9.93 -7.68
C GLY A 183 -6.37 10.25 -9.16
N HIS A 184 -5.31 10.66 -9.86
CA HIS A 184 -5.34 10.88 -11.29
C HIS A 184 -3.96 10.61 -11.92
N ARG A 185 -3.95 10.31 -13.22
CA ARG A 185 -2.71 10.15 -13.96
C ARG A 185 -1.96 11.48 -14.02
N THR A 186 -0.69 11.49 -13.66
CA THR A 186 0.16 12.69 -13.70
C THR A 186 0.26 13.25 -15.12
N GLY A 187 0.07 14.57 -15.28
CA GLY A 187 0.08 15.24 -16.57
C GLY A 187 -1.26 15.25 -17.33
N HIS A 188 -2.32 14.78 -16.72
CA HIS A 188 -3.70 14.96 -17.14
C HIS A 188 -4.41 15.79 -16.07
N GLU A 189 -4.94 16.95 -16.45
CA GLU A 189 -5.84 17.79 -15.65
C GLU A 189 -7.29 17.44 -15.95
#